data_ef03a2066f1aea1140e5e08b6f60d191
#
_entry.id   ef03a2066f1aea1140e5e08b6f60d191
#
_cell.length_a   1.000
_cell.length_b   1.000
_cell.length_c   1.000
_cell.angle_alpha   90.00
_cell.angle_beta   90.00
_cell.angle_gamma   90.00
#
_symmetry.space_group_name_H-M   'P 1'
#
loop_
_entity.id
_entity.type
_entity.pdbx_description
1 polymer ?
#
loop_
_entity_poly.entity_id
_entity_poly.type
_entity_poly.pdbx_seq_one_letter_code
_entity_poly.pdbx_strand_id
1 'polypeptide(L)'
;MIRFVRPAVFTLAPLALTAALLGCAATPPVLKAAPTGEIKGTAWAHTPQSLAASVQNANVVLPAQATGGAAYSGKWSAMPASAKGKVPVVLFLHGSSGLGLKAIGEWQQWLAAQGIASVAPDSFALPDHVTYKSPIDKASYERIHALRASEIAPALAAIQTAPWADSSKLVLAGTSEGAVPVARYAGREFAARMLFAWSCEPNHFVTEPRNAFEADKPVLNVISSVDPFFSPTNTGSVTLRHAAHVRMR
;
A
#
# COMPACT_ATOMS: atom_id res chain seq x y z
N MET A 1 -7.75 -86.98 35.89
CA MET A 1 -7.30 -86.14 37.00
C MET A 1 -7.02 -84.75 36.44
N ILE A 2 -7.94 -83.83 36.64
CA ILE A 2 -7.84 -82.45 36.10
C ILE A 2 -7.48 -81.57 37.31
N ARG A 3 -6.30 -80.95 37.28
CA ARG A 3 -5.89 -79.98 38.32
C ARG A 3 -6.31 -78.58 37.90
N PHE A 4 -7.19 -78.00 38.70
CA PHE A 4 -7.54 -76.59 38.60
C PHE A 4 -6.44 -75.72 39.20
N VAL A 5 -5.91 -74.75 38.36
CA VAL A 5 -5.00 -73.74 38.86
C VAL A 5 -5.85 -72.50 39.15
N ARG A 6 -5.76 -71.97 40.35
CA ARG A 6 -6.43 -70.73 40.80
C ARG A 6 -5.67 -69.46 40.19
N PRO A 7 -6.37 -68.50 39.67
CA PRO A 7 -5.70 -67.25 39.28
C PRO A 7 -5.42 -66.35 40.48
N ALA A 8 -4.23 -65.81 40.57
CA ALA A 8 -3.85 -64.80 41.54
C ALA A 8 -4.48 -63.44 41.17
N VAL A 9 -5.20 -62.87 42.13
CA VAL A 9 -5.75 -61.51 41.99
C VAL A 9 -4.66 -60.52 42.34
N PHE A 10 -4.16 -59.79 41.32
CA PHE A 10 -3.30 -58.64 41.56
C PHE A 10 -4.18 -57.39 41.77
N THR A 11 -4.15 -56.85 42.97
CA THR A 11 -4.73 -55.57 43.32
C THR A 11 -3.78 -54.44 42.80
N LEU A 12 -4.18 -53.77 41.76
CA LEU A 12 -3.52 -52.52 41.27
C LEU A 12 -4.01 -51.38 42.17
N ALA A 13 -3.09 -50.79 42.92
CA ALA A 13 -3.33 -49.50 43.60
C ALA A 13 -3.36 -48.35 42.56
N PRO A 14 -4.31 -47.43 42.66
CA PRO A 14 -4.32 -46.29 41.75
C PRO A 14 -3.23 -45.31 42.14
N LEU A 15 -2.24 -45.17 41.26
CA LEU A 15 -1.26 -44.07 41.31
C LEU A 15 -1.96 -42.79 40.89
N ALA A 16 -2.30 -41.93 41.82
CA ALA A 16 -2.83 -40.59 41.54
C ALA A 16 -1.72 -39.73 40.93
N LEU A 17 -1.75 -39.59 39.61
CA LEU A 17 -0.89 -38.69 38.87
C LEU A 17 -1.46 -37.26 38.99
N THR A 18 -0.95 -36.49 39.95
CA THR A 18 -1.20 -35.04 40.02
C THR A 18 -0.47 -34.35 38.90
N ALA A 19 -1.15 -34.14 37.77
CA ALA A 19 -0.67 -33.26 36.71
C ALA A 19 -0.68 -31.81 37.21
N ALA A 20 0.48 -31.30 37.60
CA ALA A 20 0.67 -29.88 37.84
C ALA A 20 0.47 -29.15 36.50
N LEU A 21 -0.69 -28.53 36.33
CA LEU A 21 -0.95 -27.56 35.25
C LEU A 21 -0.06 -26.33 35.51
N LEU A 22 1.17 -26.37 35.00
CA LEU A 22 1.96 -25.16 34.76
C LEU A 22 1.23 -24.39 33.67
N GLY A 23 0.25 -23.57 34.06
CA GLY A 23 -0.34 -22.59 33.21
C GLY A 23 0.77 -21.67 32.77
N CYS A 24 1.12 -21.68 31.48
CA CYS A 24 1.87 -20.58 30.87
C CYS A 24 1.03 -19.33 31.09
N ALA A 25 1.37 -18.56 32.12
CA ALA A 25 0.85 -17.19 32.23
C ALA A 25 1.28 -16.46 30.98
N ALA A 26 0.36 -16.30 30.02
CA ALA A 26 0.57 -15.41 28.89
C ALA A 26 0.89 -14.05 29.49
N THR A 27 2.11 -13.58 29.29
CA THR A 27 2.50 -12.21 29.63
C THR A 27 1.46 -11.30 28.98
N PRO A 28 0.76 -10.43 29.75
CA PRO A 28 -0.20 -9.53 29.15
C PRO A 28 0.54 -8.72 28.08
N PRO A 29 -0.10 -8.47 26.92
CA PRO A 29 0.53 -7.70 25.86
C PRO A 29 0.97 -6.38 26.46
N VAL A 30 2.28 -6.09 26.35
CA VAL A 30 2.82 -4.80 26.76
C VAL A 30 2.02 -3.76 26.01
N LEU A 31 1.23 -2.95 26.72
CA LEU A 31 0.50 -1.84 26.14
C LEU A 31 1.53 -0.98 25.44
N LYS A 32 1.50 -0.97 24.13
CA LYS A 32 2.40 -0.18 23.31
C LYS A 32 2.20 1.27 23.75
N ALA A 33 3.29 1.97 24.00
CA ALA A 33 3.26 3.40 24.37
C ALA A 33 2.30 4.15 23.43
N ALA A 34 1.58 5.11 23.98
CA ALA A 34 0.68 5.95 23.19
C ALA A 34 1.42 6.54 21.98
N PRO A 35 0.74 6.75 20.84
CA PRO A 35 1.36 7.42 19.70
C PRO A 35 1.94 8.77 20.12
N THR A 36 3.23 8.97 19.88
CA THR A 36 3.96 10.20 20.25
C THR A 36 4.32 11.04 19.04
N GLY A 37 3.84 10.63 17.85
CA GLY A 37 4.14 11.32 16.61
C GLY A 37 3.46 12.70 16.53
N GLU A 38 4.14 13.62 15.87
CA GLU A 38 3.67 14.98 15.66
C GLU A 38 2.85 15.06 14.38
N ILE A 39 1.72 15.79 14.42
CA ILE A 39 0.91 16.14 13.25
C ILE A 39 1.04 17.64 13.03
N LYS A 40 1.27 18.07 11.78
CA LYS A 40 1.32 19.45 11.32
C LYS A 40 0.37 19.64 10.16
N GLY A 41 -0.08 20.89 9.97
CA GLY A 41 -1.07 21.23 8.96
C GLY A 41 -2.49 20.97 9.45
N THR A 42 -3.44 21.64 8.83
CA THR A 42 -4.86 21.60 9.21
C THR A 42 -5.80 21.09 8.13
N ALA A 43 -5.30 20.95 6.89
CA ALA A 43 -6.09 20.48 5.75
C ALA A 43 -6.12 18.95 5.69
N TRP A 44 -7.26 18.38 6.06
CA TRP A 44 -7.52 16.93 6.11
C TRP A 44 -8.35 16.42 4.92
N ALA A 45 -8.77 17.30 4.04
CA ALA A 45 -9.54 16.96 2.86
C ALA A 45 -9.24 17.94 1.74
N HIS A 46 -9.26 17.43 0.52
CA HIS A 46 -9.15 18.26 -0.67
C HIS A 46 -10.43 19.07 -0.91
N THR A 47 -10.27 20.29 -1.43
CA THR A 47 -11.31 21.04 -2.12
C THR A 47 -11.27 20.69 -3.63
N PRO A 48 -12.30 21.03 -4.41
CA PRO A 48 -12.24 20.89 -5.87
C PRO A 48 -11.02 21.60 -6.50
N GLN A 49 -10.66 22.77 -5.97
CA GLN A 49 -9.52 23.56 -6.43
C GLN A 49 -8.18 22.86 -6.14
N SER A 50 -8.00 22.31 -4.93
CA SER A 50 -6.78 21.60 -4.57
C SER A 50 -6.67 20.24 -5.27
N LEU A 51 -7.79 19.56 -5.58
CA LEU A 51 -7.79 18.37 -6.43
C LEU A 51 -7.33 18.72 -7.87
N ALA A 52 -7.86 19.80 -8.45
CA ALA A 52 -7.38 20.27 -9.74
C ALA A 52 -5.88 20.64 -9.69
N ALA A 53 -5.44 21.31 -8.61
CA ALA A 53 -4.04 21.67 -8.43
C ALA A 53 -3.14 20.43 -8.27
N SER A 54 -3.60 19.37 -7.58
CA SER A 54 -2.82 18.12 -7.44
C SER A 54 -2.55 17.47 -8.79
N VAL A 55 -3.52 17.51 -9.71
CA VAL A 55 -3.36 17.00 -11.08
C VAL A 55 -2.46 17.91 -11.91
N GLN A 56 -2.68 19.23 -11.86
CA GLN A 56 -1.87 20.19 -12.63
C GLN A 56 -0.39 20.19 -12.22
N ASN A 57 -0.11 19.94 -10.94
CA ASN A 57 1.23 19.81 -10.40
C ASN A 57 1.76 18.36 -10.41
N ALA A 58 0.98 17.40 -10.90
CA ALA A 58 1.40 16.01 -10.99
C ALA A 58 2.74 15.89 -11.71
N ASN A 59 3.62 15.05 -11.18
CA ASN A 59 4.84 14.68 -11.89
C ASN A 59 4.51 13.70 -13.00
N VAL A 60 4.82 14.03 -14.24
CA VAL A 60 4.53 13.24 -15.43
C VAL A 60 5.80 12.90 -16.16
N VAL A 61 5.96 11.61 -16.48
CA VAL A 61 7.01 11.15 -17.37
C VAL A 61 6.37 10.43 -18.54
N LEU A 62 6.60 10.95 -19.75
CA LEU A 62 6.10 10.35 -21.00
C LEU A 62 7.27 9.75 -21.78
N PRO A 63 7.13 8.51 -22.28
CA PRO A 63 8.11 7.92 -23.18
C PRO A 63 8.13 8.62 -24.53
N ALA A 64 9.21 8.43 -25.28
CA ALA A 64 9.38 8.99 -26.62
C ALA A 64 8.23 8.64 -27.57
N GLN A 65 7.65 7.48 -27.44
CA GLN A 65 6.49 7.01 -28.22
C GLN A 65 5.24 7.90 -28.00
N ALA A 66 5.05 8.41 -26.80
CA ALA A 66 3.92 9.29 -26.50
C ALA A 66 4.12 10.71 -27.06
N THR A 67 5.35 11.21 -27.09
CA THR A 67 5.67 12.57 -27.54
C THR A 67 5.93 12.67 -29.02
N GLY A 68 6.29 11.56 -29.66
CA GLY A 68 6.77 11.52 -31.05
C GLY A 68 8.20 12.07 -31.24
N GLY A 69 8.96 12.19 -30.12
CA GLY A 69 10.32 12.76 -30.13
C GLY A 69 11.07 12.39 -28.85
N ALA A 70 11.61 13.37 -28.15
CA ALA A 70 12.28 13.15 -26.87
C ALA A 70 11.26 12.81 -25.77
N ALA A 71 11.63 11.94 -24.82
CA ALA A 71 10.83 11.69 -23.63
C ALA A 71 10.60 13.00 -22.86
N TYR A 72 9.42 13.13 -22.25
CA TYR A 72 9.09 14.28 -21.42
C TYR A 72 9.17 13.89 -19.93
N SER A 73 9.68 14.80 -19.12
CA SER A 73 9.63 14.71 -17.67
C SER A 73 9.35 16.09 -17.08
N GLY A 74 8.24 16.24 -16.38
CA GLY A 74 7.83 17.54 -15.83
C GLY A 74 6.42 17.51 -15.25
N LYS A 75 5.83 18.67 -15.08
CA LYS A 75 4.47 18.82 -14.56
C LYS A 75 3.42 18.55 -15.63
N TRP A 76 2.24 18.03 -15.19
CA TRP A 76 1.08 17.87 -16.07
C TRP A 76 0.75 19.16 -16.84
N SER A 77 0.73 20.29 -16.15
CA SER A 77 0.42 21.62 -16.74
C SER A 77 1.40 22.08 -17.81
N ALA A 78 2.60 21.51 -17.89
CA ALA A 78 3.64 21.87 -18.84
C ALA A 78 3.88 20.80 -19.92
N MET A 79 3.00 19.79 -20.01
CA MET A 79 3.14 18.75 -21.03
C MET A 79 3.06 19.29 -22.45
N PRO A 80 3.84 18.71 -23.39
CA PRO A 80 3.76 19.09 -24.81
C PRO A 80 2.36 18.79 -25.37
N ALA A 81 1.74 19.78 -25.99
CA ALA A 81 0.45 19.62 -26.69
C ALA A 81 0.51 18.60 -27.84
N SER A 82 1.71 18.32 -28.35
CA SER A 82 1.99 17.36 -29.41
C SER A 82 1.94 15.89 -28.95
N ALA A 83 1.91 15.61 -27.64
CA ALA A 83 1.86 14.24 -27.14
C ALA A 83 0.56 13.54 -27.55
N LYS A 84 0.65 12.50 -28.41
CA LYS A 84 -0.51 11.80 -29.02
C LYS A 84 -0.34 10.30 -29.13
N GLY A 85 0.87 9.78 -29.02
CA GLY A 85 1.15 8.34 -29.15
C GLY A 85 0.59 7.56 -27.96
N LYS A 86 -0.38 6.68 -28.22
CA LYS A 86 -1.07 5.87 -27.20
C LYS A 86 -0.10 4.90 -26.51
N VAL A 87 0.07 5.07 -25.21
CA VAL A 87 0.95 4.23 -24.38
C VAL A 87 0.24 3.80 -23.09
N PRO A 88 0.63 2.67 -22.49
CA PRO A 88 0.19 2.28 -21.16
C PRO A 88 0.53 3.35 -20.11
N VAL A 89 -0.29 3.48 -19.07
CA VAL A 89 -0.09 4.51 -18.05
C VAL A 89 -0.15 3.92 -16.64
N VAL A 90 0.79 4.32 -15.81
CA VAL A 90 0.76 4.10 -14.37
C VAL A 90 0.33 5.39 -13.68
N LEU A 91 -0.80 5.35 -12.98
CA LEU A 91 -1.19 6.36 -12.00
C LEU A 91 -0.56 5.98 -10.66
N PHE A 92 0.32 6.84 -10.12
CA PHE A 92 1.12 6.55 -8.95
C PHE A 92 0.82 7.50 -7.78
N LEU A 93 0.40 6.97 -6.65
CA LEU A 93 0.22 7.73 -5.41
C LEU A 93 1.50 7.66 -4.55
N HIS A 94 2.13 8.82 -4.33
CA HIS A 94 3.34 8.92 -3.50
C HIS A 94 3.04 8.64 -2.02
N GLY A 95 4.06 8.37 -1.22
CA GLY A 95 3.98 8.23 0.24
C GLY A 95 3.98 9.58 0.97
N SER A 96 4.05 9.54 2.30
CA SER A 96 4.04 10.72 3.18
C SER A 96 5.18 11.73 2.94
N SER A 97 6.23 11.33 2.24
CA SER A 97 7.36 12.22 1.87
C SER A 97 7.12 13.04 0.59
N GLY A 98 5.97 12.92 -0.05
CA GLY A 98 5.68 13.63 -1.30
C GLY A 98 6.45 13.09 -2.50
N LEU A 99 6.49 13.90 -3.56
CA LEU A 99 7.17 13.57 -4.83
C LEU A 99 8.69 13.79 -4.80
N GLY A 100 9.24 14.34 -3.71
CA GLY A 100 10.65 14.67 -3.59
C GLY A 100 11.61 13.48 -3.43
N LEU A 101 11.09 12.26 -3.26
CA LEU A 101 11.95 11.07 -3.16
C LEU A 101 12.55 10.74 -4.53
N LYS A 102 13.88 10.72 -4.61
CA LYS A 102 14.63 10.41 -5.83
C LYS A 102 14.20 9.10 -6.49
N ALA A 103 13.93 8.07 -5.67
CA ALA A 103 13.49 6.76 -6.14
C ALA A 103 12.19 6.80 -6.95
N ILE A 104 11.27 7.73 -6.67
CA ILE A 104 10.04 7.90 -7.45
C ILE A 104 10.36 8.37 -8.86
N GLY A 105 11.19 9.40 -8.99
CA GLY A 105 11.60 9.91 -10.29
C GLY A 105 12.39 8.88 -11.10
N GLU A 106 13.31 8.15 -10.47
CA GLU A 106 14.08 7.08 -11.12
C GLU A 106 13.16 5.95 -11.62
N TRP A 107 12.16 5.56 -10.83
CA TRP A 107 11.19 4.57 -11.23
C TRP A 107 10.30 5.04 -12.40
N GLN A 108 9.85 6.29 -12.39
CA GLN A 108 9.11 6.89 -13.50
C GLN A 108 9.94 6.92 -14.80
N GLN A 109 11.22 7.27 -14.70
CA GLN A 109 12.15 7.24 -15.86
C GLN A 109 12.36 5.83 -16.37
N TRP A 110 12.50 4.86 -15.47
CA TRP A 110 12.61 3.44 -15.85
C TRP A 110 11.36 2.97 -16.59
N LEU A 111 10.16 3.31 -16.13
CA LEU A 111 8.91 3.01 -16.84
C LEU A 111 8.87 3.62 -18.24
N ALA A 112 9.28 4.88 -18.37
CA ALA A 112 9.33 5.56 -19.67
C ALA A 112 10.30 4.88 -20.65
N ALA A 113 11.43 4.38 -20.16
CA ALA A 113 12.36 3.57 -20.96
C ALA A 113 11.73 2.27 -21.47
N GLN A 114 10.70 1.75 -20.79
CA GLN A 114 9.89 0.59 -21.20
C GLN A 114 8.68 0.97 -22.08
N GLY A 115 8.53 2.24 -22.46
CA GLY A 115 7.38 2.69 -23.24
C GLY A 115 6.11 2.93 -22.43
N ILE A 116 6.20 3.06 -21.11
CA ILE A 116 5.09 3.24 -20.18
C ILE A 116 5.12 4.66 -19.62
N ALA A 117 4.03 5.40 -19.78
CA ALA A 117 3.87 6.70 -19.12
C ALA A 117 3.57 6.55 -17.64
N SER A 118 3.90 7.57 -16.86
CA SER A 118 3.54 7.64 -15.45
C SER A 118 3.05 9.01 -15.05
N VAL A 119 2.04 9.05 -14.20
CA VAL A 119 1.43 10.27 -13.65
C VAL A 119 1.39 10.12 -12.14
N ALA A 120 2.01 11.04 -11.41
CA ALA A 120 2.00 11.06 -9.95
C ALA A 120 1.40 12.38 -9.46
N PRO A 121 0.12 12.41 -9.04
CA PRO A 121 -0.51 13.60 -8.47
C PRO A 121 0.28 14.13 -7.28
N ASP A 122 0.33 15.46 -7.14
CA ASP A 122 1.00 16.12 -6.02
C ASP A 122 -0.02 16.41 -4.89
N SER A 123 -0.05 15.57 -3.88
CA SER A 123 -0.90 15.78 -2.71
C SER A 123 -0.57 17.08 -1.97
N PHE A 124 0.69 17.50 -1.99
CA PHE A 124 1.14 18.74 -1.36
C PHE A 124 0.76 20.02 -2.12
N ALA A 125 0.09 19.90 -3.26
CA ALA A 125 -0.62 21.03 -3.86
C ALA A 125 -1.84 21.50 -3.05
N LEU A 126 -2.28 20.72 -2.06
CA LEU A 126 -3.24 21.13 -1.03
C LEU A 126 -2.56 22.11 -0.06
N PRO A 127 -2.99 23.38 0.02
CA PRO A 127 -2.44 24.31 1.00
C PRO A 127 -2.64 23.78 2.44
N ASP A 128 -1.65 23.96 3.28
CA ASP A 128 -1.63 23.48 4.67
C ASP A 128 -1.95 21.98 4.82
N HIS A 129 -1.50 21.20 3.83
CA HIS A 129 -1.63 19.74 3.81
C HIS A 129 -1.12 19.12 5.13
N VAL A 130 -1.91 18.23 5.71
CA VAL A 130 -1.52 17.51 6.92
C VAL A 130 -0.27 16.66 6.66
N THR A 131 0.72 16.82 7.53
CA THR A 131 1.94 16.01 7.56
C THR A 131 2.15 15.44 8.95
N TYR A 132 2.95 14.39 9.07
CA TYR A 132 3.14 13.74 10.37
C TYR A 132 4.50 13.04 10.50
N LYS A 133 4.87 12.78 11.75
CA LYS A 133 5.92 11.83 12.12
C LYS A 133 5.27 10.60 12.73
N SER A 134 5.50 9.44 12.14
CA SER A 134 4.99 8.17 12.68
C SER A 134 5.63 7.81 14.03
N PRO A 135 4.91 7.11 14.93
CA PRO A 135 3.51 6.72 14.80
C PRO A 135 2.53 7.80 15.29
N ILE A 136 1.41 7.96 14.60
CA ILE A 136 0.25 8.72 15.04
C ILE A 136 -0.92 7.78 15.34
N ASP A 137 -2.05 8.29 15.80
CA ASP A 137 -3.23 7.48 16.05
C ASP A 137 -3.87 6.96 14.74
N LYS A 138 -4.53 5.80 14.83
CA LYS A 138 -5.13 5.14 13.65
C LYS A 138 -6.23 5.97 12.98
N ALA A 139 -7.00 6.73 13.75
CA ALA A 139 -8.07 7.57 13.19
C ALA A 139 -7.48 8.67 12.31
N SER A 140 -6.38 9.26 12.73
CA SER A 140 -5.62 10.24 11.94
C SER A 140 -5.05 9.61 10.66
N TYR A 141 -4.46 8.43 10.73
CA TYR A 141 -4.04 7.71 9.51
C TYR A 141 -5.21 7.46 8.55
N GLU A 142 -6.36 7.00 9.05
CA GLU A 142 -7.53 6.73 8.20
C GLU A 142 -8.05 8.00 7.50
N ARG A 143 -8.02 9.16 8.17
CA ARG A 143 -8.35 10.44 7.53
C ARG A 143 -7.37 10.79 6.41
N ILE A 144 -6.08 10.57 6.62
CA ILE A 144 -5.05 10.77 5.60
C ILE A 144 -5.26 9.81 4.42
N HIS A 145 -5.54 8.54 4.69
CA HIS A 145 -5.84 7.57 3.62
C HIS A 145 -7.07 7.98 2.82
N ALA A 146 -8.11 8.54 3.45
CA ALA A 146 -9.28 9.06 2.76
C ALA A 146 -8.94 10.28 1.89
N LEU A 147 -8.11 11.21 2.39
CA LEU A 147 -7.61 12.34 1.62
C LEU A 147 -6.89 11.84 0.37
N ARG A 148 -5.96 10.89 0.52
CA ARG A 148 -5.18 10.33 -0.59
C ARG A 148 -6.05 9.56 -1.59
N ALA A 149 -7.10 8.86 -1.13
CA ALA A 149 -8.05 8.16 -1.98
C ALA A 149 -8.82 9.11 -2.90
N SER A 150 -9.12 10.34 -2.45
CA SER A 150 -9.84 11.34 -3.23
C SER A 150 -9.07 11.85 -4.45
N GLU A 151 -7.75 11.65 -4.51
CA GLU A 151 -6.88 12.07 -5.63
C GLU A 151 -7.01 11.13 -6.85
N ILE A 152 -7.48 9.89 -6.67
CA ILE A 152 -7.51 8.89 -7.74
C ILE A 152 -8.47 9.32 -8.86
N ALA A 153 -9.71 9.66 -8.51
CA ALA A 153 -10.75 9.93 -9.51
C ALA A 153 -10.42 11.12 -10.43
N PRO A 154 -9.98 12.30 -9.94
CA PRO A 154 -9.64 13.42 -10.81
C PRO A 154 -8.40 13.15 -11.67
N ALA A 155 -7.40 12.44 -11.14
CA ALA A 155 -6.22 12.05 -11.92
C ALA A 155 -6.57 11.03 -13.00
N LEU A 156 -7.40 10.04 -12.68
CA LEU A 156 -7.91 9.06 -13.65
C LEU A 156 -8.70 9.76 -14.77
N ALA A 157 -9.61 10.67 -14.44
CA ALA A 157 -10.38 11.41 -15.43
C ALA A 157 -9.47 12.23 -16.38
N ALA A 158 -8.44 12.88 -15.83
CA ALA A 158 -7.46 13.59 -16.64
C ALA A 158 -6.68 12.65 -17.57
N ILE A 159 -6.24 11.49 -17.08
CA ILE A 159 -5.54 10.49 -17.90
C ILE A 159 -6.46 9.95 -19.00
N GLN A 160 -7.71 9.64 -18.70
CA GLN A 160 -8.66 9.08 -19.68
C GLN A 160 -8.96 10.03 -20.85
N THR A 161 -8.85 11.35 -20.62
CA THR A 161 -9.04 12.37 -21.68
C THR A 161 -7.74 12.72 -22.40
N ALA A 162 -6.58 12.28 -21.90
CA ALA A 162 -5.29 12.59 -22.50
C ALA A 162 -5.10 11.83 -23.83
N PRO A 163 -4.73 12.52 -24.94
CA PRO A 163 -4.63 11.88 -26.26
C PRO A 163 -3.51 10.84 -26.36
N TRP A 164 -2.53 10.89 -25.46
CA TRP A 164 -1.40 9.96 -25.40
C TRP A 164 -1.66 8.73 -24.51
N ALA A 165 -2.73 8.71 -23.72
CA ALA A 165 -3.02 7.61 -22.80
C ALA A 165 -3.82 6.48 -23.49
N ASP A 166 -3.37 5.25 -23.33
CA ASP A 166 -4.15 4.05 -23.65
C ASP A 166 -5.02 3.69 -22.42
N SER A 167 -6.27 4.14 -22.42
CA SER A 167 -7.20 3.94 -21.31
C SER A 167 -7.55 2.46 -21.05
N SER A 168 -7.22 1.54 -21.96
CA SER A 168 -7.36 0.11 -21.74
C SER A 168 -6.18 -0.53 -20.99
N LYS A 169 -5.10 0.22 -20.80
CA LYS A 169 -3.84 -0.25 -20.19
C LYS A 169 -3.42 0.65 -19.05
N LEU A 170 -4.32 0.84 -18.09
CA LEU A 170 -4.05 1.62 -16.89
C LEU A 170 -3.61 0.72 -15.72
N VAL A 171 -2.64 1.16 -14.98
CA VAL A 171 -2.17 0.53 -13.74
C VAL A 171 -2.28 1.54 -12.60
N LEU A 172 -2.83 1.13 -11.47
CA LEU A 172 -2.85 1.94 -10.26
C LEU A 172 -1.72 1.49 -9.34
N ALA A 173 -0.86 2.42 -8.96
CA ALA A 173 0.29 2.15 -8.11
C ALA A 173 0.35 3.11 -6.92
N GLY A 174 1.01 2.70 -5.85
CA GLY A 174 1.25 3.58 -4.70
C GLY A 174 2.29 3.03 -3.75
N THR A 175 2.89 3.94 -2.99
CA THR A 175 3.90 3.58 -1.99
C THR A 175 3.49 4.04 -0.60
N SER A 176 3.75 3.19 0.43
CA SER A 176 3.51 3.53 1.83
C SER A 176 2.08 4.04 2.07
N GLU A 177 1.92 5.30 2.48
CA GLU A 177 0.63 5.99 2.62
C GLU A 177 -0.23 5.90 1.35
N GLY A 178 0.36 6.09 0.17
CA GLY A 178 -0.33 5.99 -1.11
C GLY A 178 -0.71 4.55 -1.50
N ALA A 179 -0.10 3.53 -0.92
CA ALA A 179 -0.45 2.13 -1.20
C ALA A 179 -1.79 1.71 -0.60
N VAL A 180 -2.20 2.31 0.52
CA VAL A 180 -3.47 1.99 1.19
C VAL A 180 -4.68 2.31 0.30
N PRO A 181 -4.85 3.54 -0.24
CA PRO A 181 -5.94 3.84 -1.15
C PRO A 181 -5.89 3.01 -2.45
N VAL A 182 -4.70 2.66 -2.96
CA VAL A 182 -4.55 1.75 -4.11
C VAL A 182 -5.15 0.38 -3.81
N ALA A 183 -4.87 -0.19 -2.64
CA ALA A 183 -5.44 -1.48 -2.24
C ALA A 183 -6.96 -1.42 -2.04
N ARG A 184 -7.47 -0.30 -1.55
CA ARG A 184 -8.89 -0.09 -1.24
C ARG A 184 -9.74 0.38 -2.42
N TYR A 185 -9.13 0.77 -3.53
CA TYR A 185 -9.86 1.26 -4.70
C TYR A 185 -10.73 0.17 -5.30
N ALA A 186 -12.04 0.39 -5.35
CA ALA A 186 -13.03 -0.59 -5.81
C ALA A 186 -13.43 -0.45 -7.29
N GLY A 187 -12.88 0.56 -8.00
CA GLY A 187 -13.13 0.75 -9.44
C GLY A 187 -12.43 -0.31 -10.29
N ARG A 188 -12.92 -0.50 -11.49
CA ARG A 188 -12.50 -1.54 -12.44
C ARG A 188 -11.64 -1.02 -13.60
N GLU A 189 -11.30 0.25 -13.58
CA GLU A 189 -10.63 0.94 -14.69
C GLU A 189 -9.17 0.50 -14.86
N PHE A 190 -8.58 -0.05 -13.80
CA PHE A 190 -7.18 -0.46 -13.83
C PHE A 190 -7.05 -1.95 -14.14
N ALA A 191 -6.14 -2.26 -15.06
CA ALA A 191 -5.81 -3.62 -15.47
C ALA A 191 -4.94 -4.35 -14.43
N ALA A 192 -4.17 -3.61 -13.63
CA ALA A 192 -3.30 -4.15 -12.60
C ALA A 192 -3.09 -3.15 -11.45
N ARG A 193 -2.53 -3.61 -10.33
CA ARG A 193 -2.14 -2.79 -9.19
C ARG A 193 -0.72 -3.07 -8.75
N MET A 194 -0.06 -2.02 -8.26
CA MET A 194 1.29 -2.13 -7.67
C MET A 194 1.31 -1.44 -6.32
N LEU A 195 1.77 -2.14 -5.29
CA LEU A 195 1.89 -1.63 -3.94
C LEU A 195 3.34 -1.74 -3.49
N PHE A 196 3.87 -0.65 -2.95
CA PHE A 196 5.24 -0.59 -2.49
C PHE A 196 5.28 -0.16 -1.02
N ALA A 197 6.21 -0.72 -0.25
CA ALA A 197 6.49 -0.35 1.13
C ALA A 197 5.24 -0.32 2.04
N TRP A 198 4.36 -1.34 1.89
CA TRP A 198 3.25 -1.60 2.81
C TRP A 198 2.88 -3.09 2.77
N SER A 199 2.67 -3.69 3.97
CA SER A 199 2.46 -5.13 4.12
C SER A 199 1.07 -5.63 3.71
N CYS A 200 0.11 -4.75 3.44
CA CYS A 200 -1.31 -5.08 3.23
C CYS A 200 -1.96 -5.81 4.43
N GLU A 201 -1.44 -5.63 5.63
CA GLU A 201 -1.89 -6.29 6.85
C GLU A 201 -2.38 -5.26 7.89
N PRO A 202 -3.24 -5.68 8.86
CA PRO A 202 -3.54 -4.87 10.03
C PRO A 202 -2.26 -4.58 10.83
N ASN A 203 -2.03 -3.31 11.17
CA ASN A 203 -0.85 -2.87 11.90
C ASN A 203 -1.09 -1.52 12.61
N HIS A 204 -0.04 -0.79 12.94
CA HIS A 204 -0.14 0.54 13.51
C HIS A 204 -0.73 1.57 12.55
N PHE A 205 -0.64 1.34 11.25
CA PHE A 205 -0.98 2.26 10.16
C PHE A 205 -2.42 2.10 9.66
N VAL A 206 -2.96 0.87 9.68
CA VAL A 206 -4.33 0.55 9.30
C VAL A 206 -4.97 -0.40 10.31
N THR A 207 -6.26 -0.23 10.54
CA THR A 207 -7.03 -1.18 11.38
C THR A 207 -7.40 -2.40 10.55
N GLU A 208 -7.96 -2.17 9.37
CA GLU A 208 -8.35 -3.21 8.42
C GLU A 208 -7.78 -2.85 7.04
N PRO A 209 -7.05 -3.74 6.39
CA PRO A 209 -6.47 -3.47 5.07
C PRO A 209 -7.54 -3.25 4.00
N ARG A 210 -8.70 -3.92 4.07
CA ARG A 210 -9.85 -3.76 3.15
C ARG A 210 -9.45 -3.78 1.69
N ASN A 211 -8.71 -4.80 1.30
CA ASN A 211 -8.27 -4.93 -0.09
C ASN A 211 -9.47 -5.14 -1.02
N ALA A 212 -9.55 -4.35 -2.08
CA ALA A 212 -10.56 -4.44 -3.12
C ALA A 212 -9.96 -5.02 -4.43
N PHE A 213 -9.08 -6.02 -4.30
CA PHE A 213 -8.45 -6.65 -5.44
C PHE A 213 -9.42 -7.58 -6.16
N GLU A 214 -9.48 -7.45 -7.48
CA GLU A 214 -10.20 -8.38 -8.34
C GLU A 214 -9.36 -9.66 -8.52
N ALA A 215 -10.02 -10.82 -8.40
CA ALA A 215 -9.32 -12.11 -8.42
C ALA A 215 -8.62 -12.43 -9.75
N ASP A 216 -9.08 -11.83 -10.83
CA ASP A 216 -8.59 -12.01 -12.19
C ASP A 216 -7.54 -10.97 -12.63
N LYS A 217 -7.27 -9.96 -11.79
CA LYS A 217 -6.30 -8.91 -12.11
C LYS A 217 -5.00 -9.08 -11.32
N PRO A 218 -3.84 -8.87 -11.97
CA PRO A 218 -2.56 -9.00 -11.30
C PRO A 218 -2.33 -7.89 -10.26
N VAL A 219 -1.74 -8.28 -9.14
CA VAL A 219 -1.30 -7.38 -8.07
C VAL A 219 0.17 -7.66 -7.78
N LEU A 220 1.00 -6.62 -7.88
CA LEU A 220 2.39 -6.65 -7.43
C LEU A 220 2.48 -5.96 -6.06
N ASN A 221 2.96 -6.68 -5.04
CA ASN A 221 3.33 -6.08 -3.76
C ASN A 221 4.84 -6.24 -3.52
N VAL A 222 5.53 -5.13 -3.30
CA VAL A 222 6.97 -5.10 -3.05
C VAL A 222 7.22 -4.42 -1.71
N ILE A 223 7.86 -5.15 -0.80
CA ILE A 223 8.27 -4.64 0.50
C ILE A 223 9.68 -5.11 0.83
N SER A 224 10.49 -4.25 1.42
CA SER A 224 11.82 -4.63 1.90
C SER A 224 11.70 -5.53 3.13
N SER A 225 12.50 -6.59 3.20
CA SER A 225 12.58 -7.45 4.39
C SER A 225 13.08 -6.70 5.64
N VAL A 226 13.73 -5.56 5.43
CA VAL A 226 14.22 -4.67 6.49
C VAL A 226 13.49 -3.32 6.49
N ASP A 227 12.26 -3.28 5.99
CA ASP A 227 11.43 -2.07 6.03
C ASP A 227 11.28 -1.59 7.48
N PRO A 228 11.60 -0.32 7.79
CA PRO A 228 11.60 0.15 9.18
C PRO A 228 10.18 0.27 9.79
N PHE A 229 9.13 0.25 8.96
CA PHE A 229 7.75 0.42 9.41
C PHE A 229 6.94 -0.88 9.36
N PHE A 230 7.18 -1.72 8.34
CA PHE A 230 6.32 -2.86 8.00
C PHE A 230 7.07 -4.19 7.93
N SER A 231 8.38 -4.24 8.21
CA SER A 231 9.12 -5.51 8.23
C SER A 231 8.83 -6.33 9.49
N PRO A 232 9.06 -7.67 9.46
CA PRO A 232 8.88 -8.53 10.64
C PRO A 232 9.79 -8.19 11.81
N THR A 233 10.92 -7.52 11.55
CA THR A 233 11.87 -7.11 12.58
C THR A 233 11.42 -5.83 13.29
N ASN A 234 10.47 -5.10 12.74
CA ASN A 234 9.87 -3.97 13.42
C ASN A 234 8.82 -4.48 14.41
N THR A 235 9.04 -4.29 15.71
CA THR A 235 8.12 -4.71 16.79
C THR A 235 6.72 -4.09 16.71
N GLY A 236 6.48 -3.22 15.76
CA GLY A 236 5.17 -2.63 15.45
C GLY A 236 4.44 -3.30 14.31
N SER A 237 5.06 -4.15 13.52
CA SER A 237 4.39 -4.89 12.46
C SER A 237 4.00 -6.27 12.95
N VAL A 238 2.77 -6.65 12.71
CA VAL A 238 2.31 -8.01 12.80
C VAL A 238 3.05 -8.80 11.72
N THR A 239 3.57 -9.94 12.10
CA THR A 239 4.36 -10.89 11.31
C THR A 239 3.95 -10.92 9.84
N LEU A 240 4.88 -10.63 8.93
CA LEU A 240 4.75 -10.85 7.48
C LEU A 240 4.63 -12.35 7.11
N ARG A 241 3.78 -13.10 7.80
CA ARG A 241 3.59 -14.53 7.49
C ARG A 241 2.95 -14.76 6.13
N HIS A 242 2.37 -13.72 5.54
CA HIS A 242 1.74 -13.75 4.23
C HIS A 242 1.98 -12.43 3.50
N ALA A 243 3.25 -12.04 3.33
CA ALA A 243 3.55 -11.18 2.20
C ALA A 243 2.89 -11.88 1.01
N ALA A 244 1.86 -11.24 0.46
CA ALA A 244 1.10 -11.84 -0.62
C ALA A 244 2.09 -12.36 -1.64
N HIS A 245 2.18 -13.67 -1.78
CA HIS A 245 3.00 -14.26 -2.82
C HIS A 245 2.46 -13.68 -4.11
N VAL A 246 3.25 -12.81 -4.72
CA VAL A 246 2.97 -12.33 -6.06
C VAL A 246 2.91 -13.54 -6.94
N ARG A 247 1.72 -14.02 -7.21
CA ARG A 247 1.48 -14.89 -8.35
C ARG A 247 1.47 -13.98 -9.56
N MET A 248 2.64 -13.82 -10.19
CA MET A 248 2.66 -13.48 -11.59
C MET A 248 2.01 -14.65 -12.32
N ARG A 249 0.81 -14.47 -12.80
CA ARG A 249 0.15 -15.34 -13.76
C ARG A 249 0.20 -14.69 -15.12
#